data_21f3439245ea671a0ce50b090717384b
#
_entry.id   21f3439245ea671a0ce50b090717384b
#
_cell.length_a   1.000
_cell.length_b   1.000
_cell.length_c   1.000
_cell.angle_alpha   90.00
_cell.angle_beta   90.00
_cell.angle_gamma   90.00
#
_symmetry.space_group_name_H-M   'P 1'
#
loop_
_entity.id
_entity.type
_entity.pdbx_description
1 polymer ?
#
loop_
_entity_poly.entity_id
_entity_poly.type
_entity_poly.pdbx_seq_one_letter_code
_entity_poly.pdbx_strand_id
1 'polypeptide(L)'
;MTNDLNKKFQAPVQTPLAGTMKGTITPTDAPDKKFDYTSTVVIRRSQNGIMRVESKMTVQDADTPVHVEFQLVGENAPSKTYRLEDKEVEALFIYYPYDPFYTFNAISGYITLENHTPESRITGVLDFTAEAVVGWHQYHVEMVFEVTGVTTVTRPGKN
;
A
#
# COMPACT_ATOMS: atom_id res chain seq x y z
N MET A 1 -10.66 20.72 -42.26
CA MET A 1 -9.40 20.56 -41.52
C MET A 1 -9.73 20.45 -40.03
N THR A 2 -9.85 19.26 -39.54
CA THR A 2 -10.06 19.00 -38.13
C THR A 2 -8.72 19.08 -37.42
N ASN A 3 -8.64 19.97 -36.44
CA ASN A 3 -7.47 20.25 -35.66
C ASN A 3 -6.90 19.01 -34.99
N ASP A 4 -5.76 18.54 -35.49
CA ASP A 4 -4.97 17.47 -34.87
C ASP A 4 -4.35 17.86 -33.52
N LEU A 5 -4.58 19.10 -33.08
CA LEU A 5 -4.05 19.59 -31.79
C LEU A 5 -4.76 19.03 -30.57
N ASN A 6 -6.01 18.51 -30.73
CA ASN A 6 -6.73 17.92 -29.62
C ASN A 6 -6.35 16.46 -29.34
N LYS A 7 -5.62 15.80 -30.23
CA LYS A 7 -5.13 14.44 -29.99
C LYS A 7 -3.92 14.36 -29.05
N LYS A 8 -3.22 15.45 -28.84
CA LYS A 8 -2.02 15.48 -27.98
C LYS A 8 -2.30 15.64 -26.48
N PHE A 9 -3.55 15.91 -26.11
CA PHE A 9 -3.94 16.13 -24.73
C PHE A 9 -5.02 15.17 -24.26
N GLN A 10 -5.21 14.02 -24.92
CA GLN A 10 -5.93 12.95 -24.28
C GLN A 10 -5.08 12.50 -23.10
N ALA A 11 -5.57 12.77 -21.89
CA ALA A 11 -5.05 12.14 -20.69
C ALA A 11 -4.93 10.63 -20.97
N PRO A 12 -3.81 9.98 -20.63
CA PRO A 12 -3.69 8.54 -20.80
C PRO A 12 -4.93 7.91 -20.19
N VAL A 13 -5.57 6.97 -20.90
CA VAL A 13 -6.70 6.22 -20.38
C VAL A 13 -6.20 5.53 -19.13
N GLN A 14 -6.48 6.14 -18.00
CA GLN A 14 -6.18 5.52 -16.72
C GLN A 14 -7.09 4.32 -16.63
N THR A 15 -6.50 3.11 -16.62
CA THR A 15 -7.22 1.93 -16.16
C THR A 15 -7.81 2.29 -14.81
N PRO A 16 -9.13 2.16 -14.61
CA PRO A 16 -9.72 2.56 -13.34
C PRO A 16 -9.02 1.83 -12.21
N LEU A 17 -8.41 2.59 -11.32
CA LEU A 17 -7.75 2.06 -10.15
C LEU A 17 -8.84 1.58 -9.21
N ALA A 18 -8.93 0.27 -9.05
CA ALA A 18 -9.80 -0.35 -8.09
C ALA A 18 -8.95 -1.16 -7.11
N GLY A 19 -9.19 -0.98 -5.83
CA GLY A 19 -8.45 -1.72 -4.82
C GLY A 19 -9.19 -1.79 -3.50
N THR A 20 -8.96 -2.87 -2.80
CA THR A 20 -9.44 -3.10 -1.43
C THR A 20 -8.32 -3.60 -0.55
N MET A 21 -8.34 -3.21 0.70
CA MET A 21 -7.49 -3.75 1.74
C MET A 21 -8.31 -3.89 3.02
N LYS A 22 -8.34 -5.09 3.58
CA LYS A 22 -9.14 -5.41 4.76
C LYS A 22 -8.36 -6.28 5.72
N GLY A 23 -8.55 -6.04 6.99
CA GLY A 23 -7.96 -6.88 8.02
C GLY A 23 -8.08 -6.26 9.41
N THR A 24 -7.09 -6.54 10.23
CA THR A 24 -7.06 -6.08 11.62
C THR A 24 -5.69 -5.51 11.98
N ILE A 25 -5.71 -4.53 12.86
CA ILE A 25 -4.52 -3.97 13.51
C ILE A 25 -4.70 -4.17 15.01
N THR A 26 -3.74 -4.87 15.62
CA THR A 26 -3.82 -5.30 17.01
C THR A 26 -2.63 -4.78 17.79
N PRO A 27 -2.82 -3.96 18.84
CA PRO A 27 -1.75 -3.64 19.77
C PRO A 27 -1.24 -4.92 20.44
N THR A 28 0.07 -5.15 20.45
CA THR A 28 0.64 -6.40 21.00
C THR A 28 0.50 -6.50 22.52
N ASP A 29 0.47 -5.36 23.20
CA ASP A 29 0.32 -5.25 24.66
C ASP A 29 -1.15 -5.15 25.12
N ALA A 30 -2.08 -4.93 24.19
CA ALA A 30 -3.51 -4.81 24.46
C ALA A 30 -4.36 -5.46 23.35
N PRO A 31 -4.34 -6.81 23.21
CA PRO A 31 -5.02 -7.51 22.10
C PRO A 31 -6.53 -7.30 22.05
N ASP A 32 -7.15 -6.94 23.16
CA ASP A 32 -8.56 -6.59 23.27
C ASP A 32 -8.91 -5.25 22.59
N LYS A 33 -7.90 -4.42 22.33
CA LYS A 33 -8.04 -3.14 21.64
C LYS A 33 -7.78 -3.22 20.14
N LYS A 34 -7.83 -4.41 19.56
CA LYS A 34 -7.74 -4.56 18.10
C LYS A 34 -8.86 -3.79 17.42
N PHE A 35 -8.57 -3.26 16.26
CA PHE A 35 -9.56 -2.62 15.42
C PHE A 35 -9.53 -3.14 13.98
N ASP A 36 -10.68 -3.10 13.34
CA ASP A 36 -10.83 -3.50 11.95
C ASP A 36 -10.34 -2.39 11.02
N TYR A 37 -9.62 -2.81 10.00
CA TYR A 37 -9.17 -1.93 8.93
C TYR A 37 -9.90 -2.27 7.64
N THR A 38 -10.48 -1.27 7.00
CA THR A 38 -11.11 -1.41 5.69
C THR A 38 -10.75 -0.20 4.84
N SER A 39 -10.21 -0.46 3.66
CA SER A 39 -9.93 0.57 2.67
C SER A 39 -10.49 0.17 1.31
N THR A 40 -11.12 1.11 0.66
CA THR A 40 -11.50 1.06 -0.77
C THR A 40 -10.62 2.00 -1.60
N VAL A 41 -9.68 2.69 -0.95
CA VAL A 41 -8.71 3.58 -1.59
C VAL A 41 -7.34 2.93 -1.48
N VAL A 42 -7.02 2.08 -2.45
CA VAL A 42 -5.74 1.37 -2.54
C VAL A 42 -5.12 1.68 -3.89
N ILE A 43 -3.90 2.17 -3.87
CA ILE A 43 -3.18 2.64 -5.05
C ILE A 43 -1.87 1.86 -5.19
N ARG A 44 -1.63 1.33 -6.39
CA ARG A 44 -0.36 0.74 -6.77
C ARG A 44 0.41 1.73 -7.65
N ARG A 45 1.64 1.99 -7.28
CA ARG A 45 2.58 2.82 -8.06
C ARG A 45 3.82 2.01 -8.41
N SER A 46 4.31 2.20 -9.63
CA SER A 46 5.61 1.66 -10.06
C SER A 46 6.49 2.81 -10.50
N GLN A 47 7.64 2.94 -9.88
CA GLN A 47 8.61 3.99 -10.17
C GLN A 47 10.02 3.56 -9.77
N ASN A 48 10.99 3.81 -10.66
CA ASN A 48 12.41 3.58 -10.38
C ASN A 48 12.75 2.15 -9.92
N GLY A 49 12.09 1.13 -10.48
CA GLY A 49 12.30 -0.26 -10.10
C GLY A 49 11.68 -0.65 -8.76
N ILE A 50 10.78 0.15 -8.22
CA ILE A 50 10.06 -0.12 -6.98
C ILE A 50 8.57 -0.16 -7.24
N MET A 51 7.89 -1.17 -6.73
CA MET A 51 6.45 -1.22 -6.64
C MET A 51 6.02 -0.82 -5.23
N ARG A 52 5.14 0.15 -5.14
CA ARG A 52 4.57 0.63 -3.88
C ARG A 52 3.06 0.51 -3.89
N VAL A 53 2.51 -0.01 -2.82
CA VAL A 53 1.07 -0.07 -2.58
C VAL A 53 0.74 0.76 -1.34
N GLU A 54 -0.17 1.69 -1.51
CA GLU A 54 -0.63 2.59 -0.46
C GLU A 54 -2.13 2.42 -0.26
N SER A 55 -2.57 2.39 0.97
CA SER A 55 -3.98 2.39 1.32
C SER A 55 -4.29 3.38 2.42
N LYS A 56 -5.51 3.89 2.37
CA LYS A 56 -6.06 4.79 3.38
C LYS A 56 -7.36 4.23 3.91
N MET A 57 -7.47 4.12 5.22
CA MET A 57 -8.68 3.65 5.88
C MET A 57 -9.87 4.54 5.53
N THR A 58 -10.99 3.92 5.15
CA THR A 58 -12.22 4.60 4.73
C THR A 58 -13.39 4.36 5.67
N VAL A 59 -13.14 4.21 6.97
CA VAL A 59 -14.20 4.04 7.97
C VAL A 59 -14.85 5.38 8.30
N GLN A 60 -16.18 5.40 8.30
CA GLN A 60 -16.99 6.63 8.39
C GLN A 60 -16.88 7.41 9.70
N ASP A 61 -16.45 6.81 10.81
CA ASP A 61 -16.41 7.45 12.13
C ASP A 61 -15.00 7.88 12.56
N ALA A 62 -14.01 7.74 11.69
CA ALA A 62 -12.66 8.07 12.09
C ALA A 62 -12.27 9.46 11.59
N ASP A 63 -12.29 10.43 12.48
CA ASP A 63 -11.47 11.64 12.35
C ASP A 63 -9.96 11.31 12.31
N THR A 64 -9.64 10.03 12.27
CA THR A 64 -8.32 9.47 12.42
C THR A 64 -7.96 8.69 11.16
N PRO A 65 -7.23 9.27 10.22
CA PRO A 65 -6.77 8.53 9.07
C PRO A 65 -5.69 7.53 9.46
N VAL A 66 -5.93 6.26 9.17
CA VAL A 66 -4.93 5.19 9.26
C VAL A 66 -4.51 4.81 7.85
N HIS A 67 -3.21 4.76 7.62
CA HIS A 67 -2.61 4.35 6.35
C HIS A 67 -1.80 3.08 6.54
N VAL A 68 -1.92 2.16 5.61
CA VAL A 68 -1.07 0.97 5.51
C VAL A 68 -0.41 1.00 4.15
N GLU A 69 0.89 0.82 4.11
CA GLU A 69 1.63 0.78 2.87
C GLU A 69 2.78 -0.24 2.90
N PHE A 70 3.12 -0.74 1.73
CA PHE A 70 4.30 -1.56 1.53
C PHE A 70 4.96 -1.28 0.19
N GLN A 71 6.23 -1.57 0.10
CA GLN A 71 6.98 -1.48 -1.14
C GLN A 71 7.87 -2.69 -1.36
N LEU A 72 8.00 -3.08 -2.62
CA LEU A 72 8.82 -4.19 -3.08
C LEU A 72 9.86 -3.69 -4.07
N VAL A 73 11.04 -4.31 -4.05
CA VAL A 73 12.04 -4.10 -5.08
C VAL A 73 11.58 -4.79 -6.37
N GLY A 74 11.51 -4.02 -7.45
CA GLY A 74 11.05 -4.49 -8.77
C GLY A 74 9.64 -4.05 -9.10
N GLU A 75 9.44 -3.42 -10.26
CA GLU A 75 8.14 -2.94 -10.73
C GLU A 75 7.17 -4.08 -11.04
N ASN A 76 7.72 -5.22 -11.47
CA ASN A 76 6.99 -6.43 -11.82
C ASN A 76 7.35 -7.55 -10.85
N ALA A 77 7.17 -7.31 -9.57
CA ALA A 77 7.47 -8.27 -8.54
C ALA A 77 6.80 -9.63 -8.83
N PRO A 78 7.55 -10.72 -8.89
CA PRO A 78 6.99 -12.04 -9.14
C PRO A 78 6.12 -12.50 -7.97
N SER A 79 5.19 -13.40 -8.26
CA SER A 79 4.37 -14.06 -7.25
C SER A 79 5.25 -14.90 -6.34
N LYS A 80 5.33 -14.53 -5.09
CA LYS A 80 6.02 -15.26 -4.02
C LYS A 80 5.70 -14.68 -2.64
N THR A 81 6.24 -15.30 -1.61
CA THR A 81 6.29 -14.73 -0.26
C THR A 81 7.57 -13.94 -0.08
N TYR A 82 7.43 -12.66 0.25
CA TYR A 82 8.51 -11.73 0.56
C TYR A 82 8.63 -11.59 2.07
N ARG A 83 9.81 -11.85 2.60
CA ARG A 83 10.07 -11.72 4.04
C ARG A 83 10.79 -10.41 4.32
N LEU A 84 10.39 -9.74 5.41
CA LEU A 84 11.03 -8.50 5.84
C LEU A 84 12.52 -8.67 6.17
N GLU A 85 12.91 -9.81 6.71
CA GLU A 85 14.29 -10.15 7.00
C GLU A 85 15.21 -10.24 5.76
N ASP A 86 14.65 -10.53 4.59
CA ASP A 86 15.39 -10.61 3.32
C ASP A 86 15.60 -9.24 2.66
N LYS A 87 15.07 -8.17 3.25
CA LYS A 87 15.15 -6.79 2.77
C LYS A 87 14.60 -6.55 1.35
N GLU A 88 13.78 -7.45 0.87
CA GLU A 88 13.08 -7.31 -0.43
C GLU A 88 11.78 -6.53 -0.31
N VAL A 89 11.29 -6.34 0.90
CA VAL A 89 10.05 -5.67 1.21
C VAL A 89 10.22 -4.76 2.41
N GLU A 90 9.54 -3.64 2.38
CA GLU A 90 9.33 -2.75 3.51
C GLU A 90 7.84 -2.51 3.67
N ALA A 91 7.37 -2.42 4.90
CA ALA A 91 5.99 -2.13 5.21
C ALA A 91 5.89 -1.21 6.41
N LEU A 92 4.83 -0.44 6.47
CA LEU A 92 4.57 0.43 7.60
C LEU A 92 3.07 0.69 7.74
N PHE A 93 2.66 1.14 8.92
CA PHE A 93 1.40 1.85 9.04
C PHE A 93 1.59 3.16 9.80
N ILE A 94 0.71 4.11 9.51
CA ILE A 94 0.71 5.44 10.11
C ILE A 94 -0.65 5.63 10.77
N TYR A 95 -0.61 6.03 12.02
CA TYR A 95 -1.79 6.23 12.85
C TYR A 95 -1.80 7.66 13.39
N TYR A 96 -2.85 8.40 13.09
CA TYR A 96 -2.95 9.83 13.40
C TYR A 96 -3.95 10.21 14.52
N PRO A 97 -4.19 9.48 15.59
CA PRO A 97 -5.12 9.97 16.58
C PRO A 97 -4.55 11.06 17.47
N TYR A 98 -3.26 11.05 17.72
CA TYR A 98 -2.63 11.92 18.73
C TYR A 98 -1.41 12.69 18.23
N ASP A 99 -0.73 12.17 17.21
CA ASP A 99 0.46 12.77 16.63
C ASP A 99 0.48 12.51 15.12
N PRO A 100 0.49 13.55 14.25
CA PRO A 100 0.54 13.39 12.80
C PRO A 100 1.79 12.68 12.29
N PHE A 101 2.79 12.49 13.14
CA PHE A 101 4.05 11.79 12.80
C PHE A 101 4.15 10.38 13.38
N TYR A 102 3.06 9.82 13.88
CA TYR A 102 3.06 8.49 14.47
C TYR A 102 3.16 7.42 13.38
N THR A 103 4.38 6.96 13.16
CA THR A 103 4.72 5.96 12.14
C THR A 103 5.25 4.70 12.81
N PHE A 104 4.77 3.56 12.34
CA PHE A 104 5.16 2.23 12.80
C PHE A 104 5.76 1.46 11.64
N ASN A 105 7.06 1.19 11.71
CA ASN A 105 7.75 0.42 10.68
C ASN A 105 7.70 -1.07 10.98
N ALA A 106 7.45 -1.86 9.97
CA ALA A 106 7.49 -3.32 10.09
C ALA A 106 8.90 -3.78 10.48
N ILE A 107 8.96 -4.62 11.52
CA ILE A 107 10.20 -5.20 12.04
C ILE A 107 10.32 -6.69 11.78
N SER A 108 9.19 -7.36 11.55
CA SER A 108 9.13 -8.79 11.24
C SER A 108 7.85 -9.12 10.49
N GLY A 109 7.85 -10.24 9.80
CA GLY A 109 6.69 -10.74 9.07
C GLY A 109 6.94 -10.91 7.59
N TYR A 110 5.85 -10.99 6.83
CA TYR A 110 5.91 -11.30 5.41
C TYR A 110 4.75 -10.71 4.63
N ILE A 111 4.94 -10.67 3.32
CA ILE A 111 3.92 -10.35 2.34
C ILE A 111 3.87 -11.48 1.34
N THR A 112 2.72 -12.10 1.18
CA THR A 112 2.46 -13.04 0.09
C THR A 112 1.81 -12.30 -1.05
N LEU A 113 2.41 -12.36 -2.22
CA LEU A 113 1.97 -11.64 -3.41
C LEU A 113 1.66 -12.62 -4.53
N GLU A 114 0.52 -12.44 -5.17
CA GLU A 114 0.16 -13.04 -6.45
C GLU A 114 0.01 -11.93 -7.48
N ASN A 115 0.83 -12.01 -8.51
CA ASN A 115 0.81 -11.07 -9.62
C ASN A 115 0.10 -11.69 -10.82
N HIS A 116 -1.08 -11.16 -11.12
CA HIS A 116 -1.93 -11.63 -12.21
C HIS A 116 -1.67 -10.80 -13.48
N THR A 117 -0.61 -11.11 -14.19
CA THR A 117 -0.35 -10.53 -15.51
C THR A 117 -1.10 -11.36 -16.58
N PRO A 118 -1.69 -10.75 -17.61
CA PRO A 118 -1.63 -9.35 -18.04
C PRO A 118 -2.71 -8.43 -17.44
N GLU A 119 -3.51 -8.88 -16.46
CA GLU A 119 -4.64 -8.14 -15.92
C GLU A 119 -4.23 -6.89 -15.10
N SER A 120 -2.95 -6.66 -14.88
CA SER A 120 -2.42 -5.61 -14.01
C SER A 120 -3.05 -5.63 -12.61
N ARG A 121 -3.34 -6.84 -12.13
CA ARG A 121 -3.95 -7.10 -10.83
C ARG A 121 -2.97 -7.81 -9.91
N ILE A 122 -2.89 -7.36 -8.69
CA ILE A 122 -2.17 -8.06 -7.62
C ILE A 122 -3.12 -8.36 -6.48
N THR A 123 -2.93 -9.51 -5.88
CA THR A 123 -3.61 -9.92 -4.65
C THR A 123 -2.60 -10.42 -3.64
N GLY A 124 -2.94 -10.41 -2.37
CA GLY A 124 -2.05 -11.00 -1.38
C GLY A 124 -2.48 -10.78 0.05
N VAL A 125 -1.55 -11.13 0.91
CA VAL A 125 -1.69 -11.06 2.36
C VAL A 125 -0.50 -10.31 2.94
N LEU A 126 -0.79 -9.39 3.84
CA LEU A 126 0.20 -8.75 4.70
C LEU A 126 0.07 -9.35 6.09
N ASP A 127 1.18 -9.77 6.66
CA ASP A 127 1.25 -10.22 8.04
C ASP A 127 2.57 -9.76 8.64
N PHE A 128 2.53 -8.68 9.41
CA PHE A 128 3.73 -8.11 9.98
C PHE A 128 3.50 -7.50 11.36
N THR A 129 4.57 -7.45 12.14
CA THR A 129 4.64 -6.69 13.37
C THR A 129 5.37 -5.38 13.10
N ALA A 130 4.77 -4.27 13.51
CA ALA A 130 5.32 -2.94 13.35
C ALA A 130 5.63 -2.31 14.70
N GLU A 131 6.72 -1.56 14.77
CA GLU A 131 7.18 -0.87 15.96
C GLU A 131 7.21 0.64 15.73
N ALA A 132 6.81 1.39 16.74
CA ALA A 132 6.86 2.85 16.70
C ALA A 132 8.29 3.34 16.44
N VAL A 133 8.44 4.33 15.57
CA VAL A 133 9.73 5.01 15.35
C VAL A 133 10.20 5.70 16.62
N VAL A 134 9.28 6.22 17.41
CA VAL A 134 9.55 6.82 18.72
C VAL A 134 8.77 6.07 19.78
N GLY A 135 9.47 5.39 20.66
CA GLY A 135 8.87 4.60 21.74
C GLY A 135 8.98 3.10 21.50
N TRP A 136 8.17 2.34 22.22
CA TRP A 136 8.23 0.87 22.26
C TRP A 136 6.92 0.19 21.88
N HIS A 137 5.89 0.96 21.52
CA HIS A 137 4.60 0.39 21.12
C HIS A 137 4.74 -0.43 19.85
N GLN A 138 4.13 -1.59 19.85
CA GLN A 138 4.09 -2.50 18.72
C GLN A 138 2.66 -2.86 18.36
N TYR A 139 2.45 -3.09 17.07
CA TYR A 139 1.18 -3.56 16.52
C TYR A 139 1.40 -4.73 15.58
N HIS A 140 0.46 -5.67 15.61
CA HIS A 140 0.39 -6.73 14.63
C HIS A 140 -0.64 -6.35 13.56
N VAL A 141 -0.22 -6.39 12.31
CA VAL A 141 -1.03 -6.01 11.14
C VAL A 141 -1.26 -7.23 10.28
N GLU A 142 -2.52 -7.57 10.10
CA GLU A 142 -2.95 -8.67 9.22
C GLU A 142 -3.96 -8.13 8.22
N MET A 143 -3.62 -8.20 6.92
CA MET A 143 -4.44 -7.66 5.85
C MET A 143 -4.52 -8.63 4.68
N VAL A 144 -5.65 -8.63 3.99
CA VAL A 144 -5.78 -9.12 2.63
C VAL A 144 -5.99 -7.94 1.70
N PHE A 145 -5.37 -7.98 0.53
CA PHE A 145 -5.48 -6.90 -0.43
C PHE A 145 -5.69 -7.39 -1.86
N GLU A 146 -6.33 -6.56 -2.64
CA GLU A 146 -6.47 -6.69 -4.08
C GLU A 146 -6.37 -5.29 -4.71
N VAL A 147 -5.53 -5.17 -5.73
CA VAL A 147 -5.37 -3.91 -6.47
C VAL A 147 -5.34 -4.19 -7.96
N THR A 148 -6.16 -3.47 -8.71
CA THR A 148 -6.18 -3.50 -10.17
C THR A 148 -5.72 -2.17 -10.73
N GLY A 149 -4.84 -2.22 -11.70
CA GLY A 149 -4.25 -1.05 -12.34
C GLY A 149 -2.96 -0.58 -11.65
N VAL A 150 -2.20 0.20 -12.38
CA VAL A 150 -0.91 0.76 -11.95
C VAL A 150 -0.89 2.24 -12.30
N THR A 151 -0.55 3.08 -11.34
CA THR A 151 -0.25 4.48 -11.60
C THR A 151 1.24 4.62 -11.88
N THR A 152 1.58 4.98 -13.10
CA THR A 152 2.95 5.33 -13.48
C THR A 152 3.13 6.84 -13.37
N VAL A 153 4.12 7.24 -12.59
CA VAL A 153 4.53 8.66 -12.57
C VAL A 153 5.57 8.85 -13.65
N THR A 154 5.15 9.38 -14.80
CA THR A 154 6.08 9.88 -15.81
C THR A 154 6.62 11.23 -15.32
N ARG A 155 7.92 11.28 -15.02
CA ARG A 155 8.57 12.60 -14.86
C ARG A 155 8.46 13.34 -16.20
N PRO A 156 8.00 14.60 -16.22
CA PRO A 156 8.14 15.41 -17.41
C PRO A 156 9.64 15.46 -17.73
N GLY A 157 9.99 15.05 -18.95
CA GLY A 157 11.38 15.10 -19.41
C GLY A 157 11.93 16.50 -19.21
N LYS A 158 13.09 16.61 -18.57
CA LYS A 158 13.87 17.83 -18.63
C LYS A 158 14.37 17.97 -20.06
N ASN A 159 13.78 18.91 -20.81
CA ASN A 159 14.38 19.43 -22.04
C ASN A 159 15.55 20.30 -21.65
#